data_b64ea519076dec69c68eecdbfc144a96
#
_entry.id   b64ea519076dec69c68eecdbfc144a96
#
_cell.length_a   1.000
_cell.length_b   1.000
_cell.length_c   1.000
_cell.angle_alpha   90.00
_cell.angle_beta   90.00
_cell.angle_gamma   90.00
#
_symmetry.space_group_name_H-M   'P 1'
#
loop_
_entity.id
_entity.type
_entity.pdbx_description
1 polymer ?
#
loop_
_entity_poly.entity_id
_entity_poly.type
_entity_poly.pdbx_seq_one_letter_code
_entity_poly.pdbx_strand_id
1 'polypeptide(L)'
;FSPQNFAMYHPGGSLGRKLLTRVGNLMKTGEALALCKADTSMEDIVILMSEKKLGVVCVMNDENDVLVGIITEGDIRRALAHKEEFFKLKAKDIMTTKYTKVDKEEMATQALSIMEDRPHQINVLPVFDEDEFVGVIRIHDLLKVR
;
A
#
# COMPACT_ATOMS: atom_id res chain seq x y z
N PHE A 1 -0.23 10.55 -22.10
CA PHE A 1 0.96 11.09 -21.42
C PHE A 1 1.37 10.13 -20.30
N SER A 2 2.50 9.49 -20.47
CA SER A 2 3.00 8.51 -19.51
C SER A 2 3.95 9.16 -18.50
N PRO A 3 4.19 8.51 -17.33
CA PRO A 3 5.21 9.00 -16.39
C PRO A 3 6.59 9.11 -17.02
N GLN A 4 6.92 8.22 -17.93
CA GLN A 4 8.21 8.27 -18.63
C GLN A 4 8.29 9.48 -19.53
N ASN A 5 7.20 9.79 -20.25
CA ASN A 5 7.15 10.99 -21.07
C ASN A 5 7.27 12.25 -20.22
N PHE A 6 6.65 12.25 -19.05
CA PHE A 6 6.77 13.36 -18.13
C PHE A 6 8.23 13.57 -17.73
N ALA A 7 8.92 12.48 -17.39
CA ALA A 7 10.32 12.55 -16.97
C ALA A 7 11.21 13.06 -18.10
N MET A 8 10.92 12.70 -19.33
CA MET A 8 11.69 13.18 -20.50
C MET A 8 11.52 14.68 -20.70
N TYR A 9 10.31 15.20 -20.51
CA TYR A 9 10.04 16.63 -20.67
C TYR A 9 10.51 17.46 -19.49
N HIS A 10 10.72 16.81 -18.32
CA HIS A 10 11.11 17.53 -17.11
C HIS A 10 12.32 16.85 -16.46
N PRO A 11 13.41 16.65 -17.20
CA PRO A 11 14.52 15.84 -16.69
C PRO A 11 15.20 16.40 -15.46
N GLY A 12 15.11 17.70 -15.23
CA GLY A 12 15.67 18.33 -14.04
C GLY A 12 14.68 18.52 -12.92
N GLY A 13 13.41 18.18 -13.12
CA GLY A 13 12.37 18.38 -12.12
C GLY A 13 12.36 17.33 -11.03
N SER A 14 11.88 17.72 -9.83
CA SER A 14 11.81 16.81 -8.70
C SER A 14 11.00 15.56 -9.00
N LEU A 15 9.83 15.73 -9.65
CA LEU A 15 8.99 14.58 -9.99
C LEU A 15 9.67 13.67 -11.01
N GLY A 16 10.30 14.26 -12.02
CA GLY A 16 10.99 13.47 -13.05
C GLY A 16 12.07 12.60 -12.44
N ARG A 17 12.88 13.17 -11.56
CA ARG A 17 13.93 12.42 -10.87
C ARG A 17 13.34 11.34 -9.97
N LYS A 18 12.25 11.65 -9.26
CA LYS A 18 11.61 10.69 -8.38
C LYS A 18 11.08 9.49 -9.17
N LEU A 19 10.45 9.72 -10.32
CA LEU A 19 9.90 8.64 -11.13
C LEU A 19 10.97 7.74 -11.73
N LEU A 20 12.22 8.23 -11.82
CA LEU A 20 13.35 7.43 -12.29
C LEU A 20 14.09 6.73 -11.14
N THR A 21 13.54 6.81 -9.93
CA THR A 21 14.10 6.18 -8.74
C THR A 21 13.47 4.80 -8.54
N ARG A 22 14.14 3.95 -7.78
CA ARG A 22 13.58 2.66 -7.44
C ARG A 22 12.57 2.78 -6.31
N VAL A 23 11.58 1.90 -6.34
CA VAL A 23 10.52 1.84 -5.33
C VAL A 23 11.10 1.76 -3.91
N GLY A 24 12.16 0.96 -3.74
CA GLY A 24 12.78 0.79 -2.43
C GLY A 24 13.29 2.07 -1.80
N ASN A 25 13.60 3.09 -2.61
CA ASN A 25 14.08 4.37 -2.11
C ASN A 25 12.95 5.33 -1.73
N LEU A 26 11.71 5.00 -2.06
CA LEU A 26 10.54 5.85 -1.82
C LEU A 26 9.53 5.22 -0.86
N MET A 27 9.62 3.92 -0.61
CA MET A 27 8.64 3.20 0.19
C MET A 27 8.70 3.57 1.66
N LYS A 28 7.60 3.31 2.36
CA LYS A 28 7.53 3.44 3.81
C LYS A 28 7.84 2.08 4.44
N THR A 29 8.59 2.08 5.52
CA THR A 29 9.05 0.85 6.18
C THR A 29 8.98 0.98 7.69
N GLY A 30 9.21 -0.14 8.37
CA GLY A 30 9.40 -0.17 9.82
C GLY A 30 8.22 0.37 10.59
N GLU A 31 8.49 1.28 11.50
CA GLU A 31 7.46 1.83 12.38
C GLU A 31 6.42 2.68 11.67
N ALA A 32 6.69 3.10 10.43
CA ALA A 32 5.69 3.82 9.66
C ALA A 32 4.54 2.93 9.24
N LEU A 33 4.73 1.61 9.23
CA LEU A 33 3.73 0.66 8.75
C LEU A 33 2.70 0.35 9.83
N ALA A 34 1.44 0.18 9.39
CA ALA A 34 0.38 -0.32 10.25
C ALA A 34 0.34 -1.84 10.10
N LEU A 35 0.70 -2.56 11.14
CA LEU A 35 0.75 -4.03 11.14
C LEU A 35 -0.27 -4.58 12.12
N CYS A 36 -0.94 -5.64 11.72
CA CYS A 36 -1.88 -6.34 12.60
C CYS A 36 -1.84 -7.84 12.33
N LYS A 37 -2.68 -8.58 13.01
CA LYS A 37 -2.80 -10.03 12.86
C LYS A 37 -4.18 -10.38 12.35
N ALA A 38 -4.37 -11.64 11.96
CA ALA A 38 -5.65 -12.11 11.42
C ALA A 38 -6.82 -11.90 12.40
N ASP A 39 -6.56 -12.02 13.70
CA ASP A 39 -7.59 -11.88 14.73
C ASP A 39 -7.74 -10.46 15.29
N THR A 40 -7.02 -9.50 14.75
CA THR A 40 -7.13 -8.10 15.21
C THR A 40 -8.54 -7.59 15.00
N SER A 41 -9.09 -6.91 16.01
CA SER A 41 -10.45 -6.41 15.98
C SER A 41 -10.61 -5.26 15.00
N MET A 42 -11.85 -5.06 14.55
CA MET A 42 -12.16 -3.95 13.65
C MET A 42 -11.83 -2.60 14.29
N GLU A 43 -12.09 -2.47 15.60
CA GLU A 43 -11.77 -1.25 16.32
C GLU A 43 -10.29 -0.92 16.23
N ASP A 44 -9.44 -1.91 16.47
CA ASP A 44 -7.98 -1.72 16.41
C ASP A 44 -7.51 -1.43 14.98
N ILE A 45 -8.13 -2.05 13.98
CA ILE A 45 -7.81 -1.79 12.57
C ILE A 45 -8.09 -0.32 12.23
N VAL A 46 -9.24 0.18 12.64
CA VAL A 46 -9.62 1.58 12.37
C VAL A 46 -8.64 2.53 13.04
N ILE A 47 -8.25 2.22 14.28
CA ILE A 47 -7.28 3.03 15.02
C ILE A 47 -5.93 3.05 14.28
N LEU A 48 -5.44 1.88 13.87
CA LEU A 48 -4.18 1.78 13.13
C LEU A 48 -4.23 2.57 11.81
N MET A 49 -5.35 2.48 11.10
CA MET A 49 -5.53 3.20 9.85
C MET A 49 -5.41 4.70 10.08
N SER A 50 -6.01 5.20 11.16
CA SER A 50 -5.97 6.63 11.50
C SER A 50 -4.59 7.07 11.97
N GLU A 51 -3.92 6.24 12.77
CA GLU A 51 -2.63 6.61 13.35
C GLU A 51 -1.51 6.66 12.32
N LYS A 52 -1.44 5.66 11.47
CA LYS A 52 -0.32 5.53 10.53
C LYS A 52 -0.52 6.31 9.24
N LYS A 53 -1.77 6.57 8.87
CA LYS A 53 -2.12 7.46 7.74
C LYS A 53 -1.56 7.02 6.39
N LEU A 54 -1.34 5.72 6.20
CA LEU A 54 -0.85 5.19 4.94
C LEU A 54 -1.97 4.67 4.03
N GLY A 55 -3.21 4.64 4.55
CA GLY A 55 -4.33 4.12 3.77
C GLY A 55 -4.35 2.61 3.65
N VAL A 56 -3.50 1.91 4.40
CA VAL A 56 -3.43 0.47 4.37
C VAL A 56 -2.98 -0.07 5.74
N VAL A 57 -3.56 -1.20 6.13
CA VAL A 57 -3.11 -1.97 7.28
C VAL A 57 -2.66 -3.32 6.75
N CYS A 58 -1.47 -3.74 7.14
CA CYS A 58 -0.86 -4.98 6.66
C CYS A 58 -1.12 -6.08 7.68
N VAL A 59 -1.73 -7.18 7.23
CA VAL A 59 -2.06 -8.31 8.10
C VAL A 59 -0.92 -9.33 8.00
N MET A 60 -0.25 -9.55 9.12
CA MET A 60 0.91 -10.43 9.20
C MET A 60 0.55 -11.74 9.85
N ASN A 61 1.35 -12.78 9.59
CA ASN A 61 1.21 -14.04 10.30
C ASN A 61 1.67 -13.88 11.76
N ASP A 62 1.50 -14.91 12.57
CA ASP A 62 1.81 -14.83 14.01
C ASP A 62 3.28 -14.51 14.28
N GLU A 63 4.18 -14.99 13.42
CA GLU A 63 5.62 -14.74 13.56
C GLU A 63 6.02 -13.35 13.06
N ASN A 64 5.07 -12.61 12.51
CA ASN A 64 5.27 -11.24 12.03
C ASN A 64 6.30 -11.12 10.89
N ASP A 65 6.43 -12.16 10.09
CA ASP A 65 7.39 -12.20 8.99
C ASP A 65 6.75 -12.44 7.60
N VAL A 66 5.49 -12.87 7.54
CA VAL A 66 4.80 -13.11 6.27
C VAL A 66 3.55 -12.24 6.18
N LEU A 67 3.42 -11.51 5.07
CA LEU A 67 2.21 -10.72 4.80
C LEU A 67 1.13 -11.67 4.28
N VAL A 68 0.04 -11.81 5.03
CA VAL A 68 -1.06 -12.70 4.64
C VAL A 68 -2.21 -11.98 3.95
N GLY A 69 -2.29 -10.66 4.09
CA GLY A 69 -3.31 -9.87 3.43
C GLY A 69 -3.14 -8.40 3.71
N ILE A 70 -3.92 -7.57 3.02
CA ILE A 70 -3.92 -6.12 3.27
C ILE A 70 -5.37 -5.65 3.45
N ILE A 71 -5.51 -4.56 4.21
CA ILE A 71 -6.80 -3.92 4.43
C ILE A 71 -6.65 -2.46 4.02
N THR A 72 -7.41 -2.05 3.02
CA THR A 72 -7.42 -0.67 2.54
C THR A 72 -8.64 0.05 3.09
N GLU A 73 -8.69 1.37 2.89
CA GLU A 73 -9.87 2.15 3.29
C GLU A 73 -11.13 1.65 2.59
N GLY A 74 -11.00 1.20 1.34
CA GLY A 74 -12.11 0.61 0.60
C GLY A 74 -12.64 -0.65 1.27
N ASP A 75 -11.75 -1.50 1.79
CA ASP A 75 -12.15 -2.71 2.49
C ASP A 75 -12.96 -2.37 3.74
N ILE A 76 -12.53 -1.35 4.49
CA ILE A 76 -13.26 -0.91 5.68
C ILE A 76 -14.61 -0.34 5.29
N ARG A 77 -14.65 0.48 4.24
CA ARG A 77 -15.90 1.07 3.77
C ARG A 77 -16.90 -0.01 3.36
N ARG A 78 -16.45 -1.04 2.63
CA ARG A 78 -17.32 -2.15 2.24
C ARG A 78 -17.82 -2.93 3.46
N ALA A 79 -16.98 -3.05 4.48
CA ALA A 79 -17.35 -3.75 5.71
C ALA A 79 -18.50 -3.06 6.44
N LEU A 80 -18.69 -1.75 6.25
CA LEU A 80 -19.80 -1.02 6.86
C LEU A 80 -21.17 -1.57 6.42
N ALA A 81 -21.24 -2.29 5.29
CA ALA A 81 -22.47 -2.91 4.83
C ALA A 81 -22.98 -3.98 5.82
N HIS A 82 -22.13 -4.48 6.70
CA HIS A 82 -22.53 -5.43 7.74
C HIS A 82 -23.26 -4.78 8.90
N LYS A 83 -23.33 -3.44 8.92
CA LYS A 83 -24.09 -2.65 9.90
C LYS A 83 -23.70 -3.02 11.33
N GLU A 84 -24.62 -3.55 12.11
CA GLU A 84 -24.39 -3.86 13.51
C GLU A 84 -23.29 -4.90 13.73
N GLU A 85 -23.01 -5.73 12.75
CA GLU A 85 -21.97 -6.76 12.86
C GLU A 85 -20.57 -6.20 12.61
N PHE A 86 -20.48 -4.94 12.16
CA PHE A 86 -19.19 -4.34 11.79
C PHE A 86 -18.11 -4.53 12.86
N PHE A 87 -18.40 -4.22 14.10
CA PHE A 87 -17.40 -4.33 15.17
C PHE A 87 -17.16 -5.74 15.67
N LYS A 88 -17.88 -6.72 15.13
CA LYS A 88 -17.62 -8.12 15.39
C LYS A 88 -16.65 -8.73 14.38
N LEU A 89 -16.37 -8.00 13.30
CA LEU A 89 -15.46 -8.47 12.26
C LEU A 89 -14.01 -8.36 12.73
N LYS A 90 -13.17 -9.21 12.17
CA LYS A 90 -11.73 -9.22 12.42
C LYS A 90 -10.99 -9.02 11.13
N ALA A 91 -9.69 -8.77 11.22
CA ALA A 91 -8.85 -8.54 10.04
C ALA A 91 -9.06 -9.63 8.98
N LYS A 92 -9.07 -10.88 9.39
CA LYS A 92 -9.24 -12.01 8.46
C LYS A 92 -10.54 -11.99 7.71
N ASP A 93 -11.58 -11.33 8.24
CA ASP A 93 -12.90 -11.29 7.61
C ASP A 93 -12.98 -10.27 6.48
N ILE A 94 -12.09 -9.28 6.47
CA ILE A 94 -12.18 -8.19 5.52
C ILE A 94 -10.93 -8.00 4.67
N MET A 95 -9.82 -8.64 5.00
CA MET A 95 -8.56 -8.45 4.28
C MET A 95 -8.63 -8.98 2.86
N THR A 96 -7.86 -8.35 1.99
CA THR A 96 -7.65 -8.81 0.62
C THR A 96 -6.41 -9.68 0.62
N THR A 97 -6.54 -10.94 0.19
CA THR A 97 -5.42 -11.88 0.17
C THR A 97 -4.74 -11.94 -1.19
N LYS A 98 -5.46 -11.62 -2.26
CA LYS A 98 -4.90 -11.59 -3.62
C LYS A 98 -4.56 -10.15 -3.99
N TYR A 99 -3.64 -9.57 -3.24
CA TYR A 99 -3.24 -8.18 -3.45
C TYR A 99 -2.21 -8.08 -4.57
N THR A 100 -2.18 -6.90 -5.20
CA THR A 100 -1.16 -6.57 -6.19
C THR A 100 0.07 -6.04 -5.44
N LYS A 101 1.25 -6.48 -5.85
CA LYS A 101 2.49 -6.10 -5.17
C LYS A 101 3.52 -5.63 -6.18
N VAL A 102 4.62 -5.04 -5.67
CA VAL A 102 5.72 -4.58 -6.50
C VAL A 102 7.03 -4.91 -5.78
N ASP A 103 8.08 -5.19 -6.56
CA ASP A 103 9.40 -5.44 -5.99
C ASP A 103 10.12 -4.12 -5.73
N LYS A 104 10.94 -4.07 -4.69
CA LYS A 104 11.66 -2.85 -4.31
C LYS A 104 12.63 -2.37 -5.38
N GLU A 105 13.11 -3.27 -6.24
CA GLU A 105 14.04 -2.92 -7.30
C GLU A 105 13.35 -2.37 -8.55
N GLU A 106 12.03 -2.45 -8.61
CA GLU A 106 11.30 -1.85 -9.72
C GLU A 106 11.40 -0.33 -9.69
N MET A 107 11.31 0.27 -10.87
CA MET A 107 11.32 1.72 -10.97
C MET A 107 9.99 2.31 -10.50
N ALA A 108 10.03 3.53 -10.00
CA ALA A 108 8.82 4.24 -9.58
C ALA A 108 7.80 4.35 -10.71
N THR A 109 8.26 4.52 -11.96
CA THR A 109 7.37 4.55 -13.12
C THR A 109 6.57 3.26 -13.26
N GLN A 110 7.20 2.13 -12.98
CA GLN A 110 6.53 0.83 -13.05
C GLN A 110 5.45 0.73 -11.96
N ALA A 111 5.76 1.16 -10.75
CA ALA A 111 4.78 1.15 -9.67
C ALA A 111 3.57 2.03 -10.02
N LEU A 112 3.81 3.20 -10.59
CA LEU A 112 2.74 4.10 -10.99
C LEU A 112 1.86 3.47 -12.06
N SER A 113 2.46 2.80 -13.04
CA SER A 113 1.70 2.09 -14.07
C SER A 113 0.83 0.98 -13.45
N ILE A 114 1.39 0.22 -12.53
CA ILE A 114 0.63 -0.84 -11.85
C ILE A 114 -0.59 -0.25 -11.14
N MET A 115 -0.43 0.90 -10.51
CA MET A 115 -1.52 1.55 -9.79
C MET A 115 -2.60 2.10 -10.71
N GLU A 116 -2.22 2.63 -11.88
CA GLU A 116 -3.14 3.38 -12.75
C GLU A 116 -3.68 2.61 -13.94
N ASP A 117 -2.88 1.70 -14.53
CA ASP A 117 -3.26 1.01 -15.77
C ASP A 117 -4.14 -0.20 -15.51
N ARG A 118 -5.32 0.07 -14.95
CA ARG A 118 -6.28 -0.97 -14.58
C ARG A 118 -7.67 -0.36 -14.44
N PRO A 119 -8.74 -1.19 -14.56
CA PRO A 119 -10.11 -0.68 -14.47
C PRO A 119 -10.42 0.04 -13.16
N HIS A 120 -9.88 -0.46 -12.06
CA HIS A 120 -10.05 0.16 -10.74
C HIS A 120 -8.67 0.51 -10.21
N GLN A 121 -8.38 1.81 -10.17
CA GLN A 121 -7.08 2.29 -9.72
C GLN A 121 -6.85 1.96 -8.25
N ILE A 122 -5.61 1.68 -7.92
CA ILE A 122 -5.19 1.44 -6.53
C ILE A 122 -4.17 2.49 -6.16
N ASN A 123 -4.14 2.84 -4.88
CA ASN A 123 -3.32 3.95 -4.39
C ASN A 123 -2.15 3.51 -3.53
N VAL A 124 -2.07 2.24 -3.21
CA VAL A 124 -1.01 1.72 -2.34
C VAL A 124 -0.70 0.29 -2.74
N LEU A 125 0.59 -0.04 -2.73
CA LEU A 125 1.07 -1.39 -3.06
C LEU A 125 2.00 -1.86 -1.95
N PRO A 126 1.85 -3.12 -1.50
CA PRO A 126 2.91 -3.73 -0.69
C PRO A 126 4.15 -3.94 -1.55
N VAL A 127 5.31 -3.73 -0.93
CA VAL A 127 6.61 -3.83 -1.59
C VAL A 127 7.35 -5.03 -1.03
N PHE A 128 7.93 -5.80 -1.94
CA PHE A 128 8.66 -7.01 -1.60
C PHE A 128 10.11 -6.93 -2.05
N ASP A 129 10.97 -7.61 -1.32
CA ASP A 129 12.33 -7.90 -1.74
C ASP A 129 12.32 -9.40 -2.04
N GLU A 130 12.14 -9.74 -3.32
CA GLU A 130 11.86 -11.09 -3.78
C GLU A 130 10.59 -11.60 -3.08
N ASP A 131 10.69 -12.55 -2.14
CA ASP A 131 9.53 -13.10 -1.45
C ASP A 131 9.28 -12.48 -0.07
N GLU A 132 10.12 -11.54 0.33
CA GLU A 132 10.01 -10.91 1.65
C GLU A 132 9.27 -9.58 1.58
N PHE A 133 8.23 -9.43 2.39
CA PHE A 133 7.53 -8.16 2.51
C PHE A 133 8.42 -7.16 3.26
N VAL A 134 8.66 -6.00 2.64
CA VAL A 134 9.59 -5.01 3.22
C VAL A 134 8.99 -3.63 3.42
N GLY A 135 7.84 -3.32 2.83
CA GLY A 135 7.26 -2.00 3.02
C GLY A 135 6.03 -1.78 2.17
N VAL A 136 5.59 -0.51 2.11
CA VAL A 136 4.48 -0.13 1.23
C VAL A 136 4.86 1.15 0.47
N ILE A 137 4.33 1.28 -0.73
CA ILE A 137 4.50 2.48 -1.55
C ILE A 137 3.12 3.02 -1.91
N ARG A 138 2.91 4.32 -1.70
CA ARG A 138 1.65 4.98 -2.01
C ARG A 138 1.82 5.82 -3.24
N ILE A 139 0.71 6.06 -3.95
CA ILE A 139 0.75 6.98 -5.08
C ILE A 139 1.25 8.36 -4.63
N HIS A 140 0.90 8.75 -3.40
CA HIS A 140 1.39 10.00 -2.81
C HIS A 140 2.92 10.05 -2.74
N ASP A 141 3.56 8.93 -2.39
CA ASP A 141 5.02 8.85 -2.31
C ASP A 141 5.67 8.97 -3.68
N LEU A 142 4.97 8.53 -4.72
CA LEU A 142 5.47 8.60 -6.09
C LEU A 142 5.32 9.99 -6.69
N LEU A 143 4.25 10.69 -6.35
CA LEU A 143 3.90 11.97 -7.00
C LEU A 143 4.25 13.20 -6.18
N LYS A 144 4.57 13.05 -4.89
CA LYS A 144 4.89 14.20 -4.05
C LYS A 144 6.18 14.86 -4.52
N VAL A 145 6.10 16.16 -4.79
CA VAL A 145 7.24 16.98 -5.22
C VAL A 145 7.66 17.88 -4.07
N ARG A 146 8.97 17.91 -3.80
CA ARG A 146 9.51 18.73 -2.73
C ARG A 146 10.71 19.50 -3.22
#